data_e3c102bedcc637cc05c8d8a4d1f69548
#
_entry.id   e3c102bedcc637cc05c8d8a4d1f69548
#
_cell.length_a   1.000
_cell.length_b   1.000
_cell.length_c   1.000
_cell.angle_alpha   90.00
_cell.angle_beta   90.00
_cell.angle_gamma   90.00
#
_symmetry.space_group_name_H-M   'P 1'
#
loop_
_entity.id
_entity.type
_entity.pdbx_description
1 polymer ?
#
loop_
_entity_poly.entity_id
_entity_poly.type
_entity_poly.pdbx_seq_one_letter_code
_entity_poly.pdbx_strand_id
1 'polypeptide(L)'
;APSMVTSDTTSELHEHRSRLLQAMAGVSASKGVAAATIADIVREAGVSKRTFYEHFDCKETCFLTLYRLTSASALRTLREAVQPDRPWQTQVEHALDAYFAHLAAGPGLVGTLFVEIHHLGSEGLRVRREVMAQFADFVLETVNGGPGSGEVPLSQVLTPTMALAAVGGIHELVMLAIERGE
;
A
#
# COMPACT_ATOMS: atom_id res chain seq x y z
N ALA A 1 40.76 -3.81 -11.97
CA ALA A 1 39.80 -3.45 -10.91
C ALA A 1 38.90 -2.30 -11.37
N PRO A 2 37.67 -2.58 -11.77
CA PRO A 2 36.60 -1.58 -11.77
C PRO A 2 35.31 -2.19 -11.22
N SER A 3 35.19 -2.44 -9.91
CA SER A 3 33.97 -3.03 -9.33
C SER A 3 33.45 -2.34 -8.07
N MET A 4 34.13 -1.33 -7.54
CA MET A 4 33.68 -0.63 -6.33
C MET A 4 32.83 0.62 -6.57
N VAL A 5 32.94 1.26 -7.71
CA VAL A 5 32.23 2.54 -7.99
C VAL A 5 30.75 2.34 -8.30
N THR A 6 30.34 1.19 -8.85
CA THR A 6 28.94 0.91 -9.24
C THR A 6 28.05 0.56 -8.05
N SER A 7 28.59 -0.04 -6.99
CA SER A 7 27.81 -0.41 -5.80
C SER A 7 27.45 0.82 -4.96
N ASP A 8 28.33 1.79 -4.85
CA ASP A 8 28.14 3.01 -4.06
C ASP A 8 27.07 3.92 -4.71
N THR A 9 27.16 4.13 -6.01
CA THR A 9 26.17 4.92 -6.77
C THR A 9 24.77 4.31 -6.72
N THR A 10 24.65 2.99 -6.78
CA THR A 10 23.35 2.31 -6.70
C THR A 10 22.74 2.44 -5.29
N SER A 11 23.57 2.37 -4.26
CA SER A 11 23.16 2.56 -2.86
C SER A 11 22.65 3.99 -2.62
N GLU A 12 23.38 5.00 -3.11
CA GLU A 12 22.98 6.42 -3.02
C GLU A 12 21.66 6.70 -3.75
N LEU A 13 21.45 6.14 -4.93
CA LEU A 13 20.21 6.27 -5.68
C LEU A 13 19.01 5.68 -4.92
N HIS A 14 19.18 4.50 -4.30
CA HIS A 14 18.14 3.90 -3.47
C HIS A 14 17.83 4.74 -2.24
N GLU A 15 18.84 5.33 -1.61
CA GLU A 15 18.68 6.20 -0.45
C GLU A 15 17.92 7.49 -0.82
N HIS A 16 18.31 8.17 -1.91
CA HIS A 16 17.60 9.36 -2.39
C HIS A 16 16.14 9.07 -2.73
N ARG A 17 15.87 7.96 -3.40
CA ARG A 17 14.50 7.52 -3.71
C ARG A 17 13.68 7.32 -2.44
N SER A 18 14.23 6.64 -1.43
CA SER A 18 13.57 6.40 -0.14
C SER A 18 13.25 7.72 0.58
N ARG A 19 14.22 8.64 0.63
CA ARG A 19 14.04 9.97 1.24
C ARG A 19 12.96 10.80 0.53
N LEU A 20 12.90 10.75 -0.79
CA LEU A 20 11.85 11.41 -1.58
C LEU A 20 10.45 10.84 -1.29
N LEU A 21 10.32 9.53 -1.14
CA LEU A 21 9.06 8.89 -0.80
C LEU A 21 8.61 9.24 0.63
N GLN A 22 9.54 9.26 1.59
CA GLN A 22 9.25 9.70 2.96
C GLN A 22 8.84 11.18 3.01
N ALA A 23 9.53 12.03 2.26
CA ALA A 23 9.19 13.44 2.14
C ALA A 23 7.82 13.65 1.49
N MET A 24 7.49 12.87 0.46
CA MET A 24 6.15 12.88 -0.17
C MET A 24 5.06 12.53 0.84
N ALA A 25 5.28 11.53 1.69
CA ALA A 25 4.37 11.17 2.77
C ALA A 25 4.15 12.33 3.75
N GLY A 26 5.22 12.95 4.24
CA GLY A 26 5.17 14.08 5.18
C GLY A 26 4.50 15.32 4.59
N VAL A 27 4.86 15.73 3.38
CA VAL A 27 4.27 16.88 2.70
C VAL A 27 2.78 16.65 2.38
N SER A 28 2.41 15.44 1.94
CA SER A 28 1.01 15.10 1.69
C SER A 28 0.18 15.11 2.97
N ALA A 29 0.71 14.64 4.09
CA ALA A 29 0.05 14.68 5.38
C ALA A 29 -0.16 16.11 5.88
N SER A 30 0.78 17.03 5.60
CA SER A 30 0.73 18.41 6.11
C SER A 30 -0.17 19.34 5.29
N LYS A 31 -0.19 19.21 3.97
CA LYS A 31 -0.92 20.15 3.09
C LYS A 31 -1.71 19.49 1.96
N GLY A 32 -1.73 18.18 1.87
CA GLY A 32 -2.35 17.42 0.78
C GLY A 32 -1.50 17.38 -0.49
N VAL A 33 -1.73 16.35 -1.33
CA VAL A 33 -0.99 16.15 -2.58
C VAL A 33 -1.25 17.26 -3.60
N ALA A 34 -2.45 17.82 -3.64
CA ALA A 34 -2.83 18.88 -4.56
C ALA A 34 -2.00 20.16 -4.33
N ALA A 35 -1.82 20.56 -3.07
CA ALA A 35 -1.06 21.75 -2.67
C ALA A 35 0.46 21.51 -2.57
N ALA A 36 0.90 20.26 -2.50
CA ALA A 36 2.30 19.88 -2.46
C ALA A 36 3.03 20.31 -3.73
N THR A 37 4.25 20.82 -3.59
CA THR A 37 5.13 21.16 -4.71
C THR A 37 6.39 20.30 -4.69
N ILE A 38 7.05 20.14 -5.86
CA ILE A 38 8.36 19.49 -5.91
C ILE A 38 9.38 20.21 -5.03
N ALA A 39 9.29 21.54 -4.91
CA ALA A 39 10.15 22.32 -4.02
C ALA A 39 9.97 21.93 -2.54
N ASP A 40 8.73 21.68 -2.10
CA ASP A 40 8.45 21.20 -0.75
C ASP A 40 9.06 19.82 -0.52
N ILE A 41 8.85 18.90 -1.46
CA ILE A 41 9.33 17.51 -1.38
C ILE A 41 10.85 17.45 -1.31
N VAL A 42 11.57 18.16 -2.19
CA VAL A 42 13.03 18.13 -2.21
C VAL A 42 13.64 18.82 -0.99
N ARG A 43 13.01 19.89 -0.47
CA ARG A 43 13.42 20.54 0.78
C ARG A 43 13.31 19.58 1.95
N GLU A 44 12.19 18.89 2.08
CA GLU A 44 11.94 17.90 3.12
C GLU A 44 12.89 16.70 3.00
N ALA A 45 13.13 16.21 1.77
CA ALA A 45 14.05 15.11 1.49
C ALA A 45 15.53 15.49 1.63
N GLY A 46 15.87 16.80 1.64
CA GLY A 46 17.26 17.27 1.64
C GLY A 46 18.02 16.88 0.36
N VAL A 47 17.35 16.94 -0.79
CA VAL A 47 17.95 16.66 -2.10
C VAL A 47 17.67 17.79 -3.08
N SER A 48 18.32 17.74 -4.26
CA SER A 48 18.09 18.73 -5.33
C SER A 48 16.84 18.39 -6.16
N LYS A 49 16.30 19.40 -6.87
CA LYS A 49 15.25 19.17 -7.89
C LYS A 49 15.72 18.23 -9.00
N ARG A 50 17.00 18.31 -9.37
CA ARG A 50 17.60 17.40 -10.35
C ARG A 50 17.50 15.96 -9.86
N THR A 51 17.88 15.71 -8.62
CA THR A 51 17.77 14.37 -7.99
C THR A 51 16.32 13.87 -7.98
N PHE A 52 15.34 14.76 -7.75
CA PHE A 52 13.93 14.37 -7.87
C PHE A 52 13.60 13.83 -9.26
N TYR A 53 13.97 14.60 -10.32
CA TYR A 53 13.69 14.22 -11.71
C TYR A 53 14.49 13.02 -12.22
N GLU A 54 15.56 12.63 -11.54
CA GLU A 54 16.27 11.37 -11.79
C GLU A 54 15.44 10.14 -11.32
N HIS A 55 14.45 10.34 -10.43
CA HIS A 55 13.62 9.27 -9.87
C HIS A 55 12.15 9.32 -10.27
N PHE A 56 11.60 10.52 -10.49
CA PHE A 56 10.17 10.72 -10.74
C PHE A 56 9.97 11.84 -11.76
N ASP A 57 9.05 11.63 -12.72
CA ASP A 57 8.72 12.62 -13.74
C ASP A 57 7.90 13.79 -13.17
N CYS A 58 7.06 13.50 -12.17
CA CYS A 58 6.21 14.49 -11.49
C CYS A 58 5.89 14.05 -10.05
N LYS A 59 5.28 14.95 -9.27
CA LYS A 59 4.88 14.67 -7.88
C LYS A 59 3.82 13.58 -7.79
N GLU A 60 2.93 13.50 -8.76
CA GLU A 60 1.88 12.49 -8.85
C GLU A 60 2.48 11.09 -8.97
N THR A 61 3.48 10.89 -9.83
CA THR A 61 4.21 9.63 -9.95
C THR A 61 4.91 9.25 -8.66
N CYS A 62 5.49 10.22 -7.95
CA CYS A 62 6.11 10.00 -6.63
C CYS A 62 5.05 9.52 -5.62
N PHE A 63 3.90 10.17 -5.55
CA PHE A 63 2.81 9.77 -4.65
C PHE A 63 2.26 8.38 -4.99
N LEU A 64 1.99 8.09 -6.27
CA LEU A 64 1.49 6.79 -6.70
C LEU A 64 2.48 5.66 -6.42
N THR A 65 3.77 5.93 -6.53
CA THR A 65 4.83 4.98 -6.14
C THR A 65 4.78 4.71 -4.64
N LEU A 66 4.65 5.75 -3.82
CA LEU A 66 4.48 5.62 -2.37
C LEU A 66 3.25 4.77 -2.02
N TYR A 67 2.11 5.06 -2.65
CA TYR A 67 0.86 4.34 -2.47
C TYR A 67 1.02 2.84 -2.79
N ARG A 68 1.61 2.51 -3.93
CA ARG A 68 1.86 1.12 -4.35
C ARG A 68 2.80 0.39 -3.41
N LEU A 69 3.90 1.01 -3.00
CA LEU A 69 4.88 0.38 -2.11
C LEU A 69 4.32 0.13 -0.71
N THR A 70 3.56 1.08 -0.17
CA THR A 70 2.90 0.93 1.12
C THR A 70 1.84 -0.18 1.05
N SER A 71 1.04 -0.22 -0.01
CA SER A 71 0.04 -1.27 -0.24
C SER A 71 0.68 -2.65 -0.42
N ALA A 72 1.78 -2.74 -1.16
CA ALA A 72 2.52 -3.98 -1.34
C ALA A 72 3.13 -4.47 -0.02
N SER A 73 3.60 -3.58 0.84
CA SER A 73 4.08 -3.92 2.19
C SER A 73 2.97 -4.51 3.06
N ALA A 74 1.78 -3.89 3.04
CA ALA A 74 0.62 -4.40 3.77
C ALA A 74 0.17 -5.77 3.24
N LEU A 75 0.12 -5.96 1.93
CA LEU A 75 -0.24 -7.24 1.31
C LEU A 75 0.79 -8.34 1.64
N ARG A 76 2.07 -8.00 1.68
CA ARG A 76 3.11 -8.94 2.12
C ARG A 76 2.91 -9.37 3.57
N THR A 77 2.60 -8.45 4.47
CA THR A 77 2.28 -8.75 5.87
C THR A 77 1.12 -9.74 5.97
N LEU A 78 0.05 -9.55 5.18
CA LEU A 78 -1.06 -10.49 5.09
C LEU A 78 -0.62 -11.88 4.63
N ARG A 79 0.16 -11.96 3.56
CA ARG A 79 0.65 -13.24 3.00
C ARG A 79 1.56 -13.99 3.98
N GLU A 80 2.41 -13.29 4.71
CA GLU A 80 3.31 -13.87 5.71
C GLU A 80 2.57 -14.39 6.96
N ALA A 81 1.39 -13.82 7.29
CA ALA A 81 0.57 -14.23 8.41
C ALA A 81 -0.32 -15.45 8.12
N VAL A 82 -0.53 -15.80 6.85
CA VAL A 82 -1.33 -16.96 6.44
C VAL A 82 -0.61 -18.25 6.77
N GLN A 83 -1.35 -19.22 7.36
CA GLN A 83 -0.90 -20.57 7.66
C GLN A 83 -1.68 -21.56 6.78
N PRO A 84 -1.12 -22.03 5.64
CA PRO A 84 -1.84 -22.83 4.64
C PRO A 84 -2.39 -24.17 5.13
N ASP A 85 -1.87 -24.69 6.23
CA ASP A 85 -2.29 -25.94 6.89
C ASP A 85 -3.50 -25.77 7.82
N ARG A 86 -3.95 -24.53 8.04
CA ARG A 86 -5.09 -24.20 8.90
C ARG A 86 -6.38 -24.01 8.09
N PRO A 87 -7.56 -24.18 8.72
CA PRO A 87 -8.83 -23.81 8.11
C PRO A 87 -8.82 -22.36 7.64
N TRP A 88 -9.49 -22.05 6.54
CA TRP A 88 -9.48 -20.72 5.94
C TRP A 88 -9.96 -19.61 6.90
N GLN A 89 -10.89 -19.92 7.80
CA GLN A 89 -11.37 -18.98 8.82
C GLN A 89 -10.22 -18.50 9.73
N THR A 90 -9.43 -19.45 10.25
CA THR A 90 -8.26 -19.16 11.08
C THR A 90 -7.19 -18.39 10.28
N GLN A 91 -7.00 -18.72 9.00
CA GLN A 91 -6.08 -17.99 8.13
C GLN A 91 -6.51 -16.53 7.96
N VAL A 92 -7.80 -16.29 7.74
CA VAL A 92 -8.36 -14.92 7.60
C VAL A 92 -8.22 -14.14 8.92
N GLU A 93 -8.51 -14.75 10.06
CA GLU A 93 -8.34 -14.11 11.38
C GLU A 93 -6.89 -13.67 11.60
N HIS A 94 -5.92 -14.56 11.40
CA HIS A 94 -4.50 -14.22 11.55
C HIS A 94 -4.04 -13.15 10.57
N ALA A 95 -4.51 -13.20 9.32
CA ALA A 95 -4.18 -12.20 8.31
C ALA A 95 -4.74 -10.82 8.69
N LEU A 96 -5.99 -10.75 9.15
CA LEU A 96 -6.60 -9.49 9.59
C LEU A 96 -5.93 -8.91 10.83
N ASP A 97 -5.60 -9.75 11.83
CA ASP A 97 -4.87 -9.29 13.02
C ASP A 97 -3.52 -8.68 12.65
N ALA A 98 -2.75 -9.35 11.77
CA ALA A 98 -1.48 -8.85 11.27
C ALA A 98 -1.64 -7.55 10.46
N TYR A 99 -2.69 -7.47 9.65
CA TYR A 99 -3.00 -6.29 8.85
C TYR A 99 -3.33 -5.08 9.72
N PHE A 100 -4.23 -5.23 10.68
CA PHE A 100 -4.59 -4.14 11.58
C PHE A 100 -3.41 -3.70 12.45
N ALA A 101 -2.59 -4.63 12.94
CA ALA A 101 -1.36 -4.30 13.65
C ALA A 101 -0.38 -3.50 12.76
N HIS A 102 -0.25 -3.88 11.48
CA HIS A 102 0.57 -3.17 10.50
C HIS A 102 0.07 -1.74 10.25
N LEU A 103 -1.24 -1.56 10.09
CA LEU A 103 -1.84 -0.23 9.90
C LEU A 103 -1.72 0.64 11.15
N ALA A 104 -1.88 0.06 12.33
CA ALA A 104 -1.76 0.76 13.61
C ALA A 104 -0.33 1.26 13.89
N ALA A 105 0.69 0.69 13.24
CA ALA A 105 2.06 1.18 13.33
C ALA A 105 2.27 2.54 12.62
N GLY A 106 1.39 2.92 11.68
CA GLY A 106 1.48 4.18 10.93
C GLY A 106 0.12 4.75 10.51
N PRO A 107 -0.81 5.00 11.44
CA PRO A 107 -2.18 5.38 11.10
C PRO A 107 -2.26 6.70 10.32
N GLY A 108 -1.35 7.65 10.61
CA GLY A 108 -1.27 8.92 9.89
C GLY A 108 -0.93 8.76 8.42
N LEU A 109 0.02 7.88 8.07
CA LEU A 109 0.36 7.57 6.69
C LEU A 109 -0.81 6.89 5.97
N VAL A 110 -1.44 5.89 6.61
CA VAL A 110 -2.58 5.16 6.05
C VAL A 110 -3.72 6.12 5.74
N GLY A 111 -4.13 6.95 6.70
CA GLY A 111 -5.19 7.94 6.52
C GLY A 111 -4.88 8.92 5.39
N THR A 112 -3.65 9.43 5.34
CA THR A 112 -3.20 10.32 4.26
C THR A 112 -3.31 9.65 2.89
N LEU A 113 -2.79 8.44 2.72
CA LEU A 113 -2.82 7.73 1.44
C LEU A 113 -4.24 7.41 0.99
N PHE A 114 -5.10 6.99 1.91
CA PHE A 114 -6.48 6.61 1.62
C PHE A 114 -7.33 7.80 1.16
N VAL A 115 -7.07 8.99 1.70
CA VAL A 115 -7.78 10.22 1.31
C VAL A 115 -7.16 10.82 0.05
N GLU A 116 -5.84 11.00 0.04
CA GLU A 116 -5.16 11.77 -1.01
C GLU A 116 -5.16 11.08 -2.38
N ILE A 117 -5.26 9.74 -2.43
CA ILE A 117 -5.38 9.01 -3.70
C ILE A 117 -6.56 9.48 -4.56
N HIS A 118 -7.63 9.95 -3.94
CA HIS A 118 -8.81 10.48 -4.63
C HIS A 118 -8.57 11.84 -5.30
N HIS A 119 -7.54 12.58 -4.88
CA HIS A 119 -7.18 13.88 -5.46
C HIS A 119 -6.28 13.78 -6.70
N LEU A 120 -5.87 12.58 -7.10
CA LEU A 120 -5.05 12.34 -8.30
C LEU A 120 -5.88 12.00 -9.56
N GLY A 121 -7.17 12.30 -9.56
CA GLY A 121 -8.06 12.12 -10.72
C GLY A 121 -8.17 10.64 -11.16
N SER A 122 -8.32 10.44 -12.47
CA SER A 122 -8.53 9.11 -13.06
C SER A 122 -7.37 8.15 -12.83
N GLU A 123 -6.14 8.66 -12.84
CA GLU A 123 -4.93 7.84 -12.62
C GLU A 123 -4.86 7.34 -11.17
N GLY A 124 -5.16 8.19 -10.20
CA GLY A 124 -5.26 7.79 -8.80
C GLY A 124 -6.34 6.72 -8.58
N LEU A 125 -7.51 6.90 -9.18
CA LEU A 125 -8.59 5.90 -9.11
C LEU A 125 -8.22 4.58 -9.80
N ARG A 126 -7.46 4.63 -10.89
CA ARG A 126 -6.96 3.43 -11.57
C ARG A 126 -6.02 2.64 -10.67
N VAL A 127 -5.03 3.32 -10.09
CA VAL A 127 -4.06 2.68 -9.18
C VAL A 127 -4.75 2.13 -7.93
N ARG A 128 -5.71 2.87 -7.36
CA ARG A 128 -6.51 2.39 -6.24
C ARG A 128 -7.26 1.09 -6.59
N ARG A 129 -7.90 1.02 -7.76
CA ARG A 129 -8.59 -0.20 -8.21
C ARG A 129 -7.64 -1.38 -8.39
N GLU A 130 -6.45 -1.15 -8.95
CA GLU A 130 -5.43 -2.20 -9.09
C GLU A 130 -5.02 -2.76 -7.72
N VAL A 131 -4.77 -1.90 -6.75
CA VAL A 131 -4.41 -2.31 -5.38
C VAL A 131 -5.57 -3.07 -4.71
N MET A 132 -6.80 -2.56 -4.80
CA MET A 132 -7.98 -3.24 -4.26
C MET A 132 -8.18 -4.63 -4.86
N ALA A 133 -7.94 -4.79 -6.17
CA ALA A 133 -7.99 -6.08 -6.85
C ALA A 133 -6.93 -7.06 -6.32
N GLN A 134 -5.71 -6.60 -6.04
CA GLN A 134 -4.65 -7.45 -5.46
C GLN A 134 -5.04 -7.97 -4.07
N PHE A 135 -5.66 -7.15 -3.23
CA PHE A 135 -6.17 -7.60 -1.94
C PHE A 135 -7.35 -8.57 -2.10
N ALA A 136 -8.25 -8.32 -3.04
CA ALA A 136 -9.36 -9.23 -3.34
C ALA A 136 -8.87 -10.60 -3.85
N ASP A 137 -7.84 -10.62 -4.69
CA ASP A 137 -7.20 -11.86 -5.15
C ASP A 137 -6.60 -12.65 -3.98
N PHE A 138 -5.93 -11.97 -3.05
CA PHE A 138 -5.43 -12.59 -1.83
C PHE A 138 -6.55 -13.24 -1.00
N VAL A 139 -7.67 -12.56 -0.82
CA VAL A 139 -8.82 -13.09 -0.08
C VAL A 139 -9.39 -14.33 -0.80
N LEU A 140 -9.53 -14.26 -2.14
CA LEU A 140 -9.99 -15.41 -2.94
C LEU A 140 -9.07 -16.62 -2.80
N GLU A 141 -7.77 -16.42 -2.93
CA GLU A 141 -6.76 -17.47 -2.80
C GLU A 141 -6.82 -18.12 -1.41
N THR A 142 -6.97 -17.32 -0.36
CA THR A 142 -7.01 -17.79 1.04
C THR A 142 -8.28 -18.57 1.33
N VAL A 143 -9.45 -18.06 0.92
CA VAL A 143 -10.75 -18.66 1.24
C VAL A 143 -11.02 -19.89 0.37
N ASN A 144 -10.75 -19.80 -0.93
CA ASN A 144 -11.07 -20.87 -1.89
C ASN A 144 -9.96 -21.92 -2.05
N GLY A 145 -8.71 -21.59 -1.65
CA GLY A 145 -7.55 -22.47 -1.81
C GLY A 145 -7.12 -23.23 -0.54
N GLY A 146 -7.78 -22.99 0.60
CA GLY A 146 -7.42 -23.61 1.88
C GLY A 146 -7.80 -25.08 2.02
N PRO A 147 -7.23 -25.83 3.01
CA PRO A 147 -7.62 -27.17 3.34
C PRO A 147 -9.13 -27.25 3.63
N GLY A 148 -9.84 -28.17 3.01
CA GLY A 148 -11.28 -28.31 3.10
C GLY A 148 -12.08 -27.59 2.01
N SER A 149 -11.43 -26.85 1.12
CA SER A 149 -12.10 -26.19 -0.02
C SER A 149 -12.55 -27.16 -1.11
N GLY A 150 -12.05 -28.39 -1.13
CA GLY A 150 -12.37 -29.39 -2.15
C GLY A 150 -13.80 -29.97 -2.10
N GLU A 151 -14.55 -29.74 -1.02
CA GLU A 151 -15.92 -30.21 -0.81
C GLU A 151 -16.92 -29.09 -0.51
N VAL A 152 -16.52 -27.83 -0.67
CA VAL A 152 -17.43 -26.70 -0.41
C VAL A 152 -18.47 -26.64 -1.53
N PRO A 153 -19.78 -26.66 -1.22
CA PRO A 153 -20.82 -26.47 -2.22
C PRO A 153 -20.59 -25.16 -3.00
N LEU A 154 -20.85 -25.15 -4.30
CA LEU A 154 -20.71 -23.96 -5.17
C LEU A 154 -21.40 -22.71 -4.60
N SER A 155 -22.44 -22.90 -3.77
CA SER A 155 -23.15 -21.81 -3.06
C SER A 155 -22.34 -21.16 -1.92
N GLN A 156 -21.21 -21.74 -1.53
CA GLN A 156 -20.33 -21.24 -0.45
C GLN A 156 -18.96 -20.78 -0.97
N VAL A 157 -18.72 -20.85 -2.27
CA VAL A 157 -17.48 -20.37 -2.88
C VAL A 157 -17.51 -18.86 -2.93
N LEU A 158 -16.46 -18.21 -2.39
CA LEU A 158 -16.31 -16.76 -2.48
C LEU A 158 -16.12 -16.36 -3.95
N THR A 159 -16.95 -15.43 -4.43
CA THR A 159 -16.81 -14.89 -5.78
C THR A 159 -15.86 -13.68 -5.81
N PRO A 160 -15.28 -13.33 -6.98
CA PRO A 160 -14.46 -12.11 -7.10
C PRO A 160 -15.17 -10.84 -6.64
N THR A 161 -16.46 -10.71 -6.94
CA THR A 161 -17.28 -9.56 -6.52
C THR A 161 -17.46 -9.51 -5.00
N MET A 162 -17.69 -10.66 -4.36
CA MET A 162 -17.80 -10.74 -2.90
C MET A 162 -16.45 -10.43 -2.21
N ALA A 163 -15.35 -10.92 -2.77
CA ALA A 163 -14.01 -10.60 -2.27
C ALA A 163 -13.72 -9.10 -2.35
N LEU A 164 -14.03 -8.47 -3.47
CA LEU A 164 -13.87 -7.02 -3.64
C LEU A 164 -14.76 -6.23 -2.68
N ALA A 165 -16.01 -6.66 -2.46
CA ALA A 165 -16.92 -6.05 -1.49
C ALA A 165 -16.38 -6.17 -0.05
N ALA A 166 -15.81 -7.31 0.32
CA ALA A 166 -15.18 -7.51 1.63
C ALA A 166 -13.98 -6.59 1.83
N VAL A 167 -13.09 -6.49 0.83
CA VAL A 167 -11.93 -5.58 0.86
C VAL A 167 -12.38 -4.13 0.98
N GLY A 168 -13.40 -3.72 0.22
CA GLY A 168 -13.99 -2.37 0.30
C GLY A 168 -14.58 -2.07 1.67
N GLY A 169 -15.29 -3.03 2.27
CA GLY A 169 -15.84 -2.90 3.62
C GLY A 169 -14.76 -2.77 4.70
N ILE A 170 -13.69 -3.56 4.62
CA ILE A 170 -12.54 -3.45 5.52
C ILE A 170 -11.87 -2.09 5.37
N HIS A 171 -11.67 -1.61 4.15
CA HIS A 171 -11.11 -0.29 3.89
C HIS A 171 -11.93 0.82 4.56
N GLU A 172 -13.26 0.78 4.43
CA GLU A 172 -14.16 1.75 5.06
C GLU A 172 -14.09 1.69 6.58
N LEU A 173 -14.03 0.48 7.18
CA LEU A 173 -13.88 0.32 8.61
C LEU A 173 -12.55 0.87 9.14
N VAL A 174 -11.46 0.69 8.38
CA VAL A 174 -10.15 1.29 8.71
C VAL A 174 -10.23 2.80 8.71
N MET A 175 -10.85 3.40 7.68
CA MET A 175 -11.03 4.85 7.62
C MET A 175 -11.83 5.38 8.81
N LEU A 176 -12.92 4.70 9.16
CA LEU A 176 -13.77 5.07 10.28
C LEU A 176 -13.01 4.99 11.63
N ALA A 177 -12.18 3.97 11.83
CA ALA A 177 -11.33 3.84 13.01
C ALA A 177 -10.31 4.98 13.10
N ILE A 178 -9.63 5.31 11.99
CA ILE A 178 -8.69 6.44 11.94
C ILE A 178 -9.38 7.77 12.26
N GLU A 179 -10.56 8.01 11.71
CA GLU A 179 -11.34 9.24 11.99
C GLU A 179 -11.74 9.35 13.47
N ARG A 180 -11.97 8.23 14.14
CA ARG A 180 -12.32 8.18 15.57
C ARG A 180 -11.11 8.17 16.50
N GLY A 181 -9.91 7.99 15.98
CA GLY A 181 -8.68 7.86 16.76
C GLY A 181 -8.60 6.54 17.54
N GLU A 182 -9.20 5.49 16.98
CA GLU A 182 -9.22 4.13 17.53
C GLU A 182 -8.06 3.27 17.02
#